data_2ca8c065833d4bf91596d90dcd104e4d
#
_entry.id   2ca8c065833d4bf91596d90dcd104e4d
#
_cell.length_a   1.000
_cell.length_b   1.000
_cell.length_c   1.000
_cell.angle_alpha   90.00
_cell.angle_beta   90.00
_cell.angle_gamma   90.00
#
_symmetry.space_group_name_H-M   'P 1'
#
loop_
_entity.id
_entity.type
_entity.pdbx_description
1 polymer ?
#
loop_
_entity_poly.entity_id
_entity_poly.type
_entity_poly.pdbx_seq_one_letter_code
_entity_poly.pdbx_strand_id
1 'polypeptide(L)'
;FMRSYFLFELAQLFGEIPLISQVPTNVEEASEYPAQAPIENIYGTIAAGLKKAIEIMPSNKWNACITGIRHATKWDAEALLARVYMFYTGFYSDKNNTTLTTLPLVDLETGELLTEEVAKTYVVEKLKDCIDNSGHDLVKDFRLMWPYMNSATKADYAYAKAIEGTWITDDVNPEAMFSICISNIGSGFGNKFNQYLGVRKRSK
;
A
#
# COMPACT_ATOMS: atom_id res chain seq x y z
N PHE A 1 -9.71 4.77 -0.94
CA PHE A 1 -8.52 3.94 -0.85
C PHE A 1 -7.36 4.52 -1.65
N MET A 2 -7.45 4.64 -2.99
CA MET A 2 -6.33 5.06 -3.86
C MET A 2 -5.72 6.41 -3.46
N ARG A 3 -6.58 7.41 -3.13
CA ARG A 3 -6.09 8.70 -2.64
C ARG A 3 -5.24 8.55 -1.37
N SER A 4 -5.71 7.77 -0.39
CA SER A 4 -4.98 7.52 0.86
C SER A 4 -3.68 6.75 0.62
N TYR A 5 -3.69 5.79 -0.30
CA TYR A 5 -2.49 5.05 -0.68
C TYR A 5 -1.41 6.00 -1.24
N PHE A 6 -1.74 6.81 -2.25
CA PHE A 6 -0.76 7.73 -2.84
C PHE A 6 -0.34 8.86 -1.90
N LEU A 7 -1.24 9.38 -1.06
CA LEU A 7 -0.86 10.36 -0.04
C LEU A 7 0.12 9.76 0.97
N PHE A 8 -0.07 8.50 1.35
CA PHE A 8 0.86 7.81 2.25
C PHE A 8 2.23 7.64 1.63
N GLU A 9 2.32 7.20 0.36
CA GLU A 9 3.59 7.09 -0.37
C GLU A 9 4.30 8.47 -0.47
N LEU A 10 3.56 9.52 -0.80
CA LEU A 10 4.10 10.88 -0.87
C LEU A 10 4.58 11.38 0.50
N ALA A 11 3.79 11.17 1.56
CA ALA A 11 4.16 11.59 2.91
C ALA A 11 5.39 10.86 3.45
N GLN A 12 5.58 9.58 3.10
CA GLN A 12 6.79 8.85 3.45
C GLN A 12 8.04 9.40 2.76
N LEU A 13 7.92 9.87 1.52
CA LEU A 13 9.05 10.38 0.73
C LEU A 13 9.37 11.86 1.03
N PHE A 14 8.36 12.69 1.24
CA PHE A 14 8.51 14.15 1.29
C PHE A 14 8.13 14.78 2.63
N GLY A 15 7.47 14.04 3.52
CA GLY A 15 6.97 14.58 4.80
C GLY A 15 5.74 15.45 4.58
N GLU A 16 5.83 16.72 4.94
CA GLU A 16 4.76 17.70 4.72
C GLU A 16 4.55 17.97 3.24
N ILE A 17 3.35 17.69 2.76
CA ILE A 17 2.93 17.85 1.37
C ILE A 17 1.68 18.72 1.29
N PRO A 18 1.44 19.40 0.16
CA PRO A 18 0.16 20.07 -0.07
C PRO A 18 -0.98 19.05 -0.16
N LEU A 19 -2.09 19.33 0.54
CA LEU A 19 -3.31 18.54 0.43
C LEU A 19 -4.21 19.16 -0.65
N ILE A 20 -4.23 18.54 -1.82
CA ILE A 20 -5.09 18.95 -2.92
C ILE A 20 -6.36 18.11 -2.86
N SER A 21 -7.48 18.72 -2.45
CA SER A 21 -8.78 18.06 -2.30
C SER A 21 -9.61 18.08 -3.59
N GLN A 22 -9.39 19.05 -4.46
CA GLN A 22 -10.14 19.23 -5.70
C GLN A 22 -9.21 19.35 -6.90
N VAL A 23 -9.69 18.88 -8.05
CA VAL A 23 -8.96 19.05 -9.31
C VAL A 23 -9.15 20.50 -9.76
N PRO A 24 -8.07 21.26 -10.06
CA PRO A 24 -8.18 22.61 -10.59
C PRO A 24 -9.00 22.63 -11.88
N THR A 25 -9.89 23.60 -12.01
CA THR A 25 -10.78 23.73 -13.19
C THR A 25 -10.18 24.62 -14.27
N ASN A 26 -9.20 25.42 -13.92
CA ASN A 26 -8.54 26.36 -14.83
C ASN A 26 -7.04 26.51 -14.48
N VAL A 27 -6.31 27.24 -15.33
CA VAL A 27 -4.85 27.43 -15.19
C VAL A 27 -4.51 28.34 -14.00
N GLU A 28 -5.35 29.30 -13.70
CA GLU A 28 -5.18 30.21 -12.57
C GLU A 28 -5.21 29.42 -11.24
N GLU A 29 -6.25 28.61 -11.04
CA GLU A 29 -6.35 27.72 -9.87
C GLU A 29 -5.19 26.73 -9.79
N ALA A 30 -4.74 26.19 -10.92
CA ALA A 30 -3.61 25.27 -10.96
C ALA A 30 -2.27 25.94 -10.62
N SER A 31 -2.17 27.26 -10.76
CA SER A 31 -0.99 28.05 -10.42
C SER A 31 -0.93 28.45 -8.95
N GLU A 32 -2.05 28.41 -8.24
CA GLU A 32 -2.14 28.67 -6.81
C GLU A 32 -1.83 27.39 -6.04
N TYR A 33 -0.52 27.13 -5.81
CA TYR A 33 -0.12 25.96 -5.04
C TYR A 33 -0.51 26.16 -3.57
N PRO A 34 -1.30 25.25 -2.96
CA PRO A 34 -1.56 25.30 -1.53
C PRO A 34 -0.26 25.10 -0.75
N ALA A 35 -0.19 25.73 0.42
CA ALA A 35 0.92 25.51 1.36
C ALA A 35 1.00 24.03 1.76
N GLN A 36 2.19 23.61 2.21
CA GLN A 36 2.35 22.29 2.83
C GLN A 36 1.43 22.18 4.05
N ALA A 37 0.72 21.06 4.14
CA ALA A 37 -0.13 20.78 5.28
C ALA A 37 0.68 20.19 6.44
N PRO A 38 0.29 20.46 7.69
CA PRO A 38 0.88 19.80 8.86
C PRO A 38 0.73 18.28 8.77
N ILE A 39 1.69 17.57 9.35
CA ILE A 39 1.72 16.09 9.34
C ILE A 39 0.43 15.48 9.89
N GLU A 40 -0.12 16.07 10.95
CA GLU A 40 -1.37 15.61 11.57
C GLU A 40 -2.55 15.66 10.58
N ASN A 41 -2.65 16.72 9.79
CA ASN A 41 -3.69 16.85 8.77
C ASN A 41 -3.50 15.86 7.63
N ILE A 42 -2.25 15.60 7.21
CA ILE A 42 -1.95 14.62 6.16
C ILE A 42 -2.33 13.22 6.62
N TYR A 43 -1.84 12.79 7.77
CA TYR A 43 -2.15 11.45 8.30
C TYR A 43 -3.61 11.33 8.74
N GLY A 44 -4.21 12.41 9.22
CA GLY A 44 -5.64 12.48 9.48
C GLY A 44 -6.49 12.27 8.22
N THR A 45 -6.11 12.88 7.11
CA THR A 45 -6.77 12.69 5.80
C THR A 45 -6.61 11.26 5.29
N ILE A 46 -5.42 10.69 5.43
CA ILE A 46 -5.13 9.30 5.05
C ILE A 46 -6.00 8.35 5.88
N ALA A 47 -6.02 8.52 7.21
CA ALA A 47 -6.77 7.66 8.13
C ALA A 47 -8.28 7.76 7.93
N ALA A 48 -8.82 8.98 7.77
CA ALA A 48 -10.24 9.20 7.51
C ALA A 48 -10.67 8.57 6.18
N GLY A 49 -9.84 8.73 5.14
CA GLY A 49 -10.09 8.10 3.84
C GLY A 49 -10.06 6.58 3.90
N LEU A 50 -9.18 5.98 4.71
CA LEU A 50 -9.13 4.53 4.90
C LEU A 50 -10.29 4.02 5.76
N LYS A 51 -10.69 4.72 6.83
CA LYS A 51 -11.90 4.38 7.59
C LYS A 51 -13.12 4.36 6.65
N LYS A 52 -13.26 5.38 5.81
CA LYS A 52 -14.36 5.43 4.85
C LYS A 52 -14.27 4.31 3.82
N ALA A 53 -13.08 3.98 3.34
CA ALA A 53 -12.86 2.86 2.42
C ALA A 53 -13.28 1.52 3.05
N ILE A 54 -12.91 1.26 4.30
CA ILE A 54 -13.28 0.04 5.04
C ILE A 54 -14.82 -0.11 5.15
N GLU A 55 -15.54 1.00 5.27
CA GLU A 55 -17.01 0.99 5.37
C GLU A 55 -17.70 0.65 4.04
N ILE A 56 -17.18 1.17 2.92
CA ILE A 56 -17.92 1.15 1.64
C ILE A 56 -17.35 0.17 0.60
N MET A 57 -16.11 -0.30 0.76
CA MET A 57 -15.48 -1.17 -0.21
C MET A 57 -15.99 -2.62 -0.11
N PRO A 58 -15.95 -3.38 -1.22
CA PRO A 58 -16.35 -4.79 -1.21
C PRO A 58 -15.51 -5.62 -0.24
N SER A 59 -16.19 -6.52 0.48
CA SER A 59 -15.57 -7.49 1.41
C SER A 59 -15.48 -8.90 0.81
N ASN A 60 -15.32 -9.00 -0.51
CA ASN A 60 -15.18 -10.27 -1.19
C ASN A 60 -13.94 -11.00 -0.68
N LYS A 61 -14.08 -12.28 -0.38
CA LYS A 61 -12.93 -13.12 -0.04
C LYS A 61 -12.01 -13.24 -1.23
N TRP A 62 -10.73 -13.25 -0.95
CA TRP A 62 -9.72 -13.51 -1.97
C TRP A 62 -10.00 -14.85 -2.68
N ASN A 63 -9.91 -14.83 -3.99
CA ASN A 63 -10.07 -16.02 -4.82
C ASN A 63 -9.18 -15.88 -6.05
N ALA A 64 -8.29 -16.82 -6.25
CA ALA A 64 -7.34 -16.88 -7.36
C ALA A 64 -7.96 -16.72 -8.76
N CYS A 65 -9.21 -17.13 -8.94
CA CYS A 65 -9.85 -17.17 -10.27
C CYS A 65 -10.58 -15.89 -10.67
N ILE A 66 -11.00 -15.05 -9.73
CA ILE A 66 -12.02 -14.03 -10.02
C ILE A 66 -11.51 -12.60 -9.85
N THR A 67 -10.80 -12.32 -8.81
CA THR A 67 -10.51 -10.93 -8.46
C THR A 67 -9.08 -10.53 -8.74
N GLY A 68 -8.17 -11.47 -8.68
CA GLY A 68 -6.76 -11.12 -8.73
C GLY A 68 -6.44 -9.96 -7.76
N ILE A 69 -5.21 -9.63 -7.65
CA ILE A 69 -4.70 -8.51 -6.84
C ILE A 69 -4.99 -7.11 -7.46
N ARG A 70 -5.84 -7.04 -8.48
CA ARG A 70 -6.03 -5.85 -9.33
C ARG A 70 -7.13 -4.91 -8.86
N HIS A 71 -7.98 -5.36 -7.96
CA HIS A 71 -9.09 -4.58 -7.42
C HIS A 71 -8.97 -4.51 -5.90
N ALA A 72 -8.77 -3.30 -5.41
CA ALA A 72 -8.72 -3.07 -3.98
C ALA A 72 -10.05 -3.43 -3.31
N THR A 73 -9.96 -4.06 -2.16
CA THR A 73 -11.07 -4.51 -1.32
C THR A 73 -11.00 -3.85 0.06
N LYS A 74 -12.00 -4.10 0.88
CA LYS A 74 -11.99 -3.71 2.29
C LYS A 74 -10.72 -4.17 3.01
N TRP A 75 -10.26 -5.39 2.70
CA TRP A 75 -9.09 -6.00 3.34
C TRP A 75 -7.80 -5.25 3.07
N ASP A 76 -7.66 -4.71 1.87
CA ASP A 76 -6.51 -3.87 1.49
C ASP A 76 -6.52 -2.56 2.27
N ALA A 77 -7.70 -1.99 2.50
CA ALA A 77 -7.84 -0.77 3.29
C ALA A 77 -7.52 -1.00 4.78
N GLU A 78 -7.93 -2.15 5.34
CA GLU A 78 -7.60 -2.54 6.72
C GLU A 78 -6.10 -2.77 6.92
N ALA A 79 -5.46 -3.48 5.98
CA ALA A 79 -4.02 -3.72 6.02
C ALA A 79 -3.22 -2.42 5.85
N LEU A 80 -3.64 -1.55 4.93
CA LEU A 80 -2.99 -0.27 4.72
C LEU A 80 -3.14 0.64 5.95
N LEU A 81 -4.31 0.67 6.59
CA LEU A 81 -4.53 1.43 7.83
C LEU A 81 -3.55 1.02 8.93
N ALA A 82 -3.29 -0.27 9.06
CA ALA A 82 -2.32 -0.76 10.04
C ALA A 82 -0.88 -0.32 9.70
N ARG A 83 -0.49 -0.33 8.43
CA ARG A 83 0.83 0.18 8.00
C ARG A 83 0.96 1.68 8.28
N VAL A 84 -0.06 2.45 7.96
CA VAL A 84 -0.12 3.90 8.23
C VAL A 84 0.00 4.16 9.73
N TYR A 85 -0.76 3.43 10.55
CA TYR A 85 -0.70 3.53 12.00
C TYR A 85 0.71 3.26 12.55
N MET A 86 1.32 2.14 12.13
CA MET A 86 2.66 1.76 12.61
C MET A 86 3.73 2.77 12.17
N PHE A 87 3.64 3.27 10.95
CA PHE A 87 4.58 4.27 10.47
C PHE A 87 4.44 5.59 11.24
N TYR A 88 3.22 6.10 11.37
CA TYR A 88 2.97 7.36 12.06
C TYR A 88 3.40 7.30 13.53
N THR A 89 2.90 6.31 14.26
CA THR A 89 3.21 6.17 15.69
C THR A 89 4.65 5.78 15.97
N GLY A 90 5.33 5.09 15.06
CA GLY A 90 6.75 4.77 15.18
C GLY A 90 7.64 5.94 14.78
N PHE A 91 7.61 6.31 13.49
CA PHE A 91 8.52 7.29 12.92
C PHE A 91 8.38 8.69 13.54
N TYR A 92 7.15 9.20 13.70
CA TYR A 92 6.95 10.53 14.25
C TYR A 92 7.07 10.58 15.77
N SER A 93 6.89 9.47 16.48
CA SER A 93 7.26 9.39 17.90
C SER A 93 8.77 9.59 18.08
N ASP A 94 9.56 8.87 17.29
CA ASP A 94 11.02 8.96 17.33
C ASP A 94 11.51 10.34 16.89
N LYS A 95 11.04 10.80 15.73
CA LYS A 95 11.41 12.10 15.17
C LYS A 95 11.12 13.28 16.10
N ASN A 96 9.99 13.25 16.78
CA ASN A 96 9.54 14.35 17.65
C ASN A 96 9.93 14.15 19.14
N ASN A 97 10.62 13.05 19.46
CA ASN A 97 10.95 12.64 20.83
C ASN A 97 9.71 12.66 21.76
N THR A 98 8.61 12.08 21.28
CA THR A 98 7.33 11.98 21.96
C THR A 98 6.75 10.58 21.80
N THR A 99 5.68 10.25 22.50
CA THR A 99 5.01 8.97 22.34
C THR A 99 3.64 9.17 21.71
N LEU A 100 3.52 8.84 20.43
CA LEU A 100 2.25 8.83 19.71
C LEU A 100 1.63 7.43 19.80
N THR A 101 0.35 7.35 20.19
CA THR A 101 -0.36 6.09 20.36
C THR A 101 -1.62 5.96 19.51
N THR A 102 -1.96 7.03 18.81
CA THR A 102 -3.18 7.13 17.99
C THR A 102 -2.86 7.80 16.66
N LEU A 103 -3.73 7.58 15.65
CA LEU A 103 -3.71 8.36 14.41
C LEU A 103 -4.74 9.49 14.51
N PRO A 104 -4.39 10.71 14.09
CA PRO A 104 -5.36 11.77 13.95
C PRO A 104 -6.42 11.42 12.90
N LEU A 105 -7.57 12.07 12.98
CA LEU A 105 -8.61 12.06 11.96
C LEU A 105 -8.96 13.47 11.54
N VAL A 106 -9.36 13.63 10.29
CA VAL A 106 -9.94 14.87 9.80
C VAL A 106 -11.37 14.64 9.32
N ASP A 107 -12.15 15.67 9.34
CA ASP A 107 -13.37 15.74 8.54
C ASP A 107 -13.00 15.79 7.06
N LEU A 108 -13.52 14.86 6.25
CA LEU A 108 -13.17 14.75 4.82
C LEU A 108 -13.74 15.87 3.95
N GLU A 109 -14.73 16.62 4.45
CA GLU A 109 -15.35 17.73 3.72
C GLU A 109 -14.64 19.05 4.05
N THR A 110 -14.34 19.30 5.32
CA THR A 110 -13.72 20.56 5.77
C THR A 110 -12.19 20.49 5.85
N GLY A 111 -11.61 19.31 6.02
CA GLY A 111 -10.18 19.10 6.27
C GLY A 111 -9.74 19.44 7.70
N GLU A 112 -10.68 19.77 8.59
CA GLU A 112 -10.38 20.11 9.98
C GLU A 112 -10.07 18.86 10.81
N LEU A 113 -9.13 18.99 11.75
CA LEU A 113 -8.82 17.92 12.69
C LEU A 113 -10.01 17.65 13.61
N LEU A 114 -10.35 16.37 13.76
CA LEU A 114 -11.36 15.89 14.69
C LEU A 114 -10.76 15.61 16.07
N THR A 115 -11.59 15.63 17.09
CA THR A 115 -11.21 15.17 18.43
C THR A 115 -11.18 13.64 18.53
N GLU A 116 -11.86 12.94 17.63
CA GLU A 116 -11.79 11.48 17.48
C GLU A 116 -10.49 11.09 16.81
N GLU A 117 -9.87 10.02 17.29
CA GLU A 117 -8.63 9.46 16.76
C GLU A 117 -8.75 7.96 16.54
N VAL A 118 -7.88 7.42 15.70
CA VAL A 118 -7.80 5.96 15.50
C VAL A 118 -6.89 5.35 16.54
N ALA A 119 -7.48 4.65 17.51
CA ALA A 119 -6.75 3.97 18.55
C ALA A 119 -6.15 2.64 18.05
N LYS A 120 -5.10 2.16 18.73
CA LYS A 120 -4.47 0.86 18.48
C LYS A 120 -5.47 -0.30 18.50
N THR A 121 -6.44 -0.25 19.41
CA THR A 121 -7.48 -1.29 19.56
C THR A 121 -8.31 -1.45 18.29
N TYR A 122 -8.70 -0.34 17.66
CA TYR A 122 -9.41 -0.35 16.37
C TYR A 122 -8.57 -0.98 15.27
N VAL A 123 -7.29 -0.60 15.18
CA VAL A 123 -6.38 -1.15 14.16
C VAL A 123 -6.21 -2.67 14.33
N VAL A 124 -6.03 -3.12 15.58
CA VAL A 124 -5.91 -4.56 15.90
C VAL A 124 -7.19 -5.32 15.54
N GLU A 125 -8.36 -4.74 15.82
CA GLU A 125 -9.66 -5.32 15.45
C GLU A 125 -9.75 -5.51 13.93
N LYS A 126 -9.39 -4.47 13.14
CA LYS A 126 -9.43 -4.53 11.68
C LYS A 126 -8.41 -5.51 11.10
N LEU A 127 -7.21 -5.61 11.68
CA LEU A 127 -6.25 -6.63 11.27
C LEU A 127 -6.75 -8.06 11.54
N LYS A 128 -7.43 -8.28 12.67
CA LYS A 128 -8.04 -9.58 12.97
C LYS A 128 -9.16 -9.90 11.99
N ASP A 129 -10.02 -8.93 11.69
CA ASP A 129 -11.07 -9.09 10.68
C ASP A 129 -10.47 -9.47 9.31
N CYS A 130 -9.40 -8.79 8.90
CA CYS A 130 -8.68 -9.10 7.68
C CYS A 130 -8.11 -10.53 7.69
N ILE A 131 -7.42 -10.96 8.75
CA ILE A 131 -6.83 -12.30 8.87
C ILE A 131 -7.91 -13.38 8.83
N ASP A 132 -9.00 -13.19 9.57
CA ASP A 132 -10.02 -14.22 9.75
C ASP A 132 -10.96 -14.35 8.53
N ASN A 133 -11.19 -13.26 7.81
CA ASN A 133 -12.27 -13.17 6.82
C ASN A 133 -11.84 -12.87 5.39
N SER A 134 -10.63 -12.37 5.14
CA SER A 134 -10.21 -11.98 3.80
C SER A 134 -9.98 -13.15 2.83
N GLY A 135 -9.64 -14.32 3.35
CA GLY A 135 -9.22 -15.48 2.54
C GLY A 135 -7.78 -15.41 2.04
N HIS A 136 -7.05 -14.34 2.38
CA HIS A 136 -5.60 -14.30 2.17
C HIS A 136 -4.89 -15.25 3.15
N ASP A 137 -3.78 -15.84 2.71
CA ASP A 137 -3.00 -16.78 3.53
C ASP A 137 -1.53 -16.71 3.10
N LEU A 138 -0.65 -17.24 3.94
CA LEU A 138 0.77 -17.35 3.62
C LEU A 138 1.02 -18.52 2.66
N VAL A 139 1.91 -18.29 1.70
CA VAL A 139 2.38 -19.35 0.81
C VAL A 139 3.22 -20.34 1.61
N LYS A 140 2.82 -21.62 1.64
CA LYS A 140 3.47 -22.66 2.45
C LYS A 140 4.94 -22.90 2.09
N ASP A 141 5.29 -22.79 0.83
CA ASP A 141 6.66 -22.91 0.36
C ASP A 141 7.11 -21.59 -0.27
N PHE A 142 7.89 -20.83 0.46
CA PHE A 142 8.43 -19.53 0.05
C PHE A 142 9.15 -19.58 -1.32
N ARG A 143 9.75 -20.71 -1.69
CA ARG A 143 10.44 -20.88 -2.97
C ARG A 143 9.51 -20.70 -4.17
N LEU A 144 8.21 -20.95 -3.99
CA LEU A 144 7.21 -20.83 -5.06
C LEU A 144 6.90 -19.38 -5.44
N MET A 145 7.23 -18.41 -4.57
CA MET A 145 6.90 -16.99 -4.76
C MET A 145 7.77 -16.25 -5.77
N TRP A 146 8.79 -16.90 -6.35
CA TRP A 146 9.76 -16.25 -7.22
C TRP A 146 9.77 -16.82 -8.65
N PRO A 147 8.62 -16.81 -9.36
CA PRO A 147 8.49 -17.52 -10.65
C PRO A 147 9.51 -17.07 -11.69
N TYR A 148 9.76 -15.77 -11.81
CA TYR A 148 10.70 -15.24 -12.80
C TYR A 148 12.16 -15.60 -12.48
N MET A 149 12.55 -15.52 -11.22
CA MET A 149 13.89 -15.91 -10.78
C MET A 149 14.07 -17.41 -10.94
N ASN A 150 13.14 -18.22 -10.49
CA ASN A 150 13.16 -19.67 -10.61
C ASN A 150 13.22 -20.09 -12.09
N SER A 151 12.46 -19.44 -12.96
CA SER A 151 12.50 -19.69 -14.40
C SER A 151 13.88 -19.40 -14.99
N ALA A 152 14.50 -18.30 -14.59
CA ALA A 152 15.83 -17.90 -15.08
C ALA A 152 16.96 -18.80 -14.55
N THR A 153 16.82 -19.38 -13.36
CA THR A 153 17.89 -20.11 -12.67
C THR A 153 17.66 -21.62 -12.60
N LYS A 154 16.58 -22.15 -13.17
CA LYS A 154 16.25 -23.58 -13.11
C LYS A 154 17.31 -24.50 -13.71
N ALA A 155 18.12 -24.02 -14.64
CA ALA A 155 19.22 -24.79 -15.20
C ALA A 155 20.40 -24.91 -14.24
N ASP A 156 20.57 -23.94 -13.34
CA ASP A 156 21.71 -23.85 -12.44
C ASP A 156 21.43 -24.46 -11.06
N TYR A 157 20.14 -24.52 -10.67
CA TYR A 157 19.72 -24.95 -9.34
C TYR A 157 18.68 -26.07 -9.39
N ALA A 158 19.06 -27.22 -8.82
CA ALA A 158 18.19 -28.40 -8.79
C ALA A 158 16.85 -28.14 -8.08
N TYR A 159 16.81 -27.29 -7.05
CA TYR A 159 15.58 -26.95 -6.35
C TYR A 159 14.59 -26.17 -7.26
N ALA A 160 15.10 -25.25 -8.08
CA ALA A 160 14.26 -24.47 -9.01
C ALA A 160 13.66 -25.38 -10.10
N LYS A 161 14.45 -26.34 -10.57
CA LYS A 161 13.99 -27.37 -11.52
C LYS A 161 12.93 -28.29 -10.89
N ALA A 162 13.12 -28.67 -9.63
CA ALA A 162 12.20 -29.60 -8.94
C ALA A 162 10.79 -29.00 -8.71
N ILE A 163 10.66 -27.67 -8.64
CA ILE A 163 9.40 -26.98 -8.45
C ILE A 163 8.90 -26.32 -9.74
N GLU A 164 9.47 -26.68 -10.90
CA GLU A 164 9.02 -26.14 -12.19
C GLU A 164 7.56 -26.45 -12.45
N GLY A 165 6.79 -25.44 -12.86
CA GLY A 165 5.35 -25.55 -13.13
C GLY A 165 4.45 -25.44 -11.89
N THR A 166 5.02 -25.33 -10.68
CA THR A 166 4.25 -25.13 -9.44
C THR A 166 4.43 -23.72 -8.87
N TRP A 167 5.12 -22.82 -9.59
CA TRP A 167 5.36 -21.47 -9.16
C TRP A 167 4.09 -20.64 -9.07
N ILE A 168 4.01 -19.83 -8.03
CA ILE A 168 2.88 -18.94 -7.79
C ILE A 168 3.10 -17.66 -8.59
N THR A 169 2.23 -17.39 -9.54
CA THR A 169 2.18 -16.11 -10.27
C THR A 169 1.35 -15.09 -9.51
N ASP A 170 1.50 -13.81 -9.88
CA ASP A 170 0.81 -12.71 -9.20
C ASP A 170 -0.72 -12.89 -9.13
N ASP A 171 -1.32 -13.48 -10.17
CA ASP A 171 -2.77 -13.68 -10.24
C ASP A 171 -3.30 -14.74 -9.25
N VAL A 172 -2.43 -15.59 -8.73
CA VAL A 172 -2.79 -16.69 -7.82
C VAL A 172 -2.05 -16.64 -6.48
N ASN A 173 -1.40 -15.51 -6.19
CA ASN A 173 -0.65 -15.33 -4.96
C ASN A 173 -1.56 -14.94 -3.78
N PRO A 174 -1.78 -15.84 -2.80
CA PRO A 174 -2.63 -15.54 -1.66
C PRO A 174 -2.04 -14.51 -0.68
N GLU A 175 -0.72 -14.26 -0.74
CA GLU A 175 -0.07 -13.23 0.09
C GLU A 175 -0.20 -11.83 -0.49
N ALA A 176 -0.44 -11.71 -1.79
CA ALA A 176 -0.58 -10.41 -2.44
C ALA A 176 -1.96 -9.82 -2.17
N MET A 177 -2.03 -8.79 -1.34
CA MET A 177 -3.26 -8.06 -1.06
C MET A 177 -3.54 -7.05 -2.18
N PHE A 178 -2.78 -5.98 -2.24
CA PHE A 178 -2.89 -4.96 -3.29
C PHE A 178 -1.57 -4.82 -4.03
N SER A 179 -1.60 -4.86 -5.35
CA SER A 179 -0.43 -4.57 -6.17
C SER A 179 -0.77 -3.72 -7.39
N ILE A 180 0.19 -2.91 -7.79
CA ILE A 180 0.11 -2.13 -9.01
C ILE A 180 0.72 -2.97 -10.14
N CYS A 181 -0.12 -3.43 -11.06
CA CYS A 181 0.33 -4.17 -12.22
C CYS A 181 1.01 -3.24 -13.21
N ILE A 182 2.27 -3.51 -13.50
CA ILE A 182 3.06 -2.77 -14.48
C ILE A 182 3.10 -3.59 -15.77
N SER A 183 2.51 -3.04 -16.82
CA SER A 183 2.57 -3.66 -18.16
C SER A 183 3.92 -3.41 -18.82
N ASN A 184 4.43 -4.39 -19.54
CA ASN A 184 5.59 -4.23 -20.42
C ASN A 184 5.23 -3.65 -21.82
N ILE A 185 3.95 -3.34 -22.03
CA ILE A 185 3.43 -2.71 -23.26
C ILE A 185 3.67 -1.20 -23.18
N GLY A 186 4.86 -0.77 -23.28
CA GLY A 186 5.21 0.64 -23.25
C GLY A 186 6.63 0.83 -22.71
N SER A 187 7.54 1.19 -23.59
CA SER A 187 8.91 1.53 -23.21
C SER A 187 8.89 2.75 -22.28
N GLY A 188 9.05 2.56 -20.99
CA GLY A 188 9.17 3.64 -20.02
C GLY A 188 8.36 3.48 -18.73
N PHE A 189 7.44 2.54 -18.66
CA PHE A 189 6.61 2.27 -17.47
C PHE A 189 7.09 1.07 -16.63
N GLY A 190 8.38 0.72 -16.73
CA GLY A 190 8.97 -0.31 -15.87
C GLY A 190 9.19 0.19 -14.43
N ASN A 191 9.18 -0.73 -13.48
CA ASN A 191 9.60 -0.43 -12.11
C ASN A 191 11.09 -0.06 -12.09
N LYS A 192 11.38 1.24 -12.07
CA LYS A 192 12.75 1.76 -12.05
C LYS A 192 13.53 1.41 -10.80
N PHE A 193 12.87 1.05 -9.70
CA PHE A 193 13.56 0.61 -8.49
C PHE A 193 14.49 -0.57 -8.75
N ASN A 194 14.07 -1.54 -9.55
CA ASN A 194 14.92 -2.67 -9.92
C ASN A 194 16.10 -2.28 -10.81
N GLN A 195 16.03 -1.16 -11.54
CA GLN A 195 17.14 -0.66 -12.32
C GLN A 195 18.22 0.00 -11.46
N TYR A 196 17.84 0.60 -10.34
CA TYR A 196 18.79 1.26 -9.44
C TYR A 196 19.34 0.32 -8.36
N LEU A 197 18.58 -0.67 -7.95
CA LEU A 197 18.99 -1.67 -6.93
C LEU A 197 19.55 -2.96 -7.55
N GLY A 198 19.32 -3.20 -8.83
CA GLY A 198 19.84 -4.38 -9.54
C GLY A 198 21.34 -4.30 -9.75
N VAL A 199 22.04 -5.38 -9.44
CA VAL A 199 23.44 -5.55 -9.81
C VAL A 199 23.55 -5.51 -11.33
N ARG A 200 24.12 -4.44 -11.90
CA ARG A 200 24.42 -4.38 -13.33
C ARG A 200 25.40 -5.50 -13.65
N LYS A 201 24.96 -6.50 -14.40
CA LYS A 201 25.87 -7.44 -15.03
C LYS A 201 26.76 -6.61 -15.96
N ARG A 202 28.03 -6.42 -15.60
CA ARG A 202 29.01 -5.86 -16.52
C ARG A 202 29.12 -6.86 -17.67
N SER A 203 28.68 -6.47 -18.86
CA SER A 203 29.06 -7.18 -20.08
C SER A 203 30.61 -7.15 -20.17
N LYS A 204 31.19 -8.32 -20.24
CA LYS A 204 32.60 -8.48 -20.63
C LYS A 204 32.74 -8.12 -22.10
#